data_4d7715e799473375be9e42d71d937b2c
#
_entry.id   4d7715e799473375be9e42d71d937b2c
#
_cell.length_a   1.000
_cell.length_b   1.000
_cell.length_c   1.000
_cell.angle_alpha   90.00
_cell.angle_beta   90.00
_cell.angle_gamma   90.00
#
_symmetry.space_group_name_H-M   'P 1'
#
loop_
_entity.id
_entity.type
_entity.pdbx_description
1 polymer ?
#
loop_
_entity_poly.entity_id
_entity_poly.type
_entity_poly.pdbx_seq_one_letter_code
_entity_poly.pdbx_strand_id
1 'polypeptide(L)'
;MIKILPVFITIFSFLFSSCKETNQRLEYALAFAGDNRLELEKVLTYYKDDSLKLKACCFLIENMPRYFSYTGHVLDSIKAIKASVDKEGKLPDEKVDPLKGFTYNHLPKIYDAHVITADYLIENIDLAFEEWENQLTKFIKRN
;
A
#
# COMPACT_ATOMS: atom_id res chain seq x y z
N MET A 1 27.16 -47.62 -0.80
CA MET A 1 27.01 -46.38 -1.60
C MET A 1 25.70 -45.77 -1.28
N ILE A 2 25.67 -44.68 -0.51
CA ILE A 2 24.46 -44.01 0.00
C ILE A 2 23.85 -43.19 -1.15
N LYS A 3 22.55 -43.46 -1.42
CA LYS A 3 21.79 -42.76 -2.47
C LYS A 3 21.42 -41.33 -2.01
N ILE A 4 22.37 -40.40 -2.14
CA ILE A 4 22.20 -39.00 -1.77
C ILE A 4 21.35 -38.24 -2.82
N LEU A 5 21.25 -38.76 -4.04
CA LEU A 5 20.57 -38.13 -5.17
C LEU A 5 19.09 -37.76 -4.96
N PRO A 6 18.23 -38.63 -4.32
CA PRO A 6 16.82 -38.29 -4.14
C PRO A 6 16.58 -37.17 -3.11
N VAL A 7 17.50 -36.98 -2.15
CA VAL A 7 17.37 -35.93 -1.13
C VAL A 7 17.62 -34.55 -1.72
N PHE A 8 18.56 -34.42 -2.66
CA PHE A 8 18.82 -33.15 -3.35
C PHE A 8 17.66 -32.71 -4.26
N ILE A 9 16.97 -33.66 -4.89
CA ILE A 9 15.83 -33.36 -5.78
C ILE A 9 14.64 -32.85 -4.97
N THR A 10 14.39 -33.40 -3.78
CA THR A 10 13.29 -32.94 -2.92
C THR A 10 13.54 -31.56 -2.33
N ILE A 11 14.77 -31.23 -1.92
CA ILE A 11 15.12 -29.92 -1.39
C ILE A 11 15.01 -28.85 -2.48
N PHE A 12 15.42 -29.17 -3.71
CA PHE A 12 15.35 -28.23 -4.85
C PHE A 12 13.91 -27.91 -5.26
N SER A 13 12.97 -28.86 -5.10
CA SER A 13 11.55 -28.63 -5.40
C SER A 13 10.87 -27.62 -4.46
N PHE A 14 11.32 -27.52 -3.19
CA PHE A 14 10.78 -26.57 -2.23
C PHE A 14 11.20 -25.11 -2.50
N LEU A 15 12.31 -24.88 -3.19
CA LEU A 15 12.80 -23.54 -3.48
C LEU A 15 11.99 -22.83 -4.58
N PHE A 16 11.28 -23.56 -5.44
CA PHE A 16 10.43 -22.98 -6.48
C PHE A 16 9.01 -22.63 -6.03
N SER A 17 8.55 -23.13 -4.87
CA SER A 17 7.20 -22.85 -4.38
C SER A 17 7.03 -21.40 -3.90
N SER A 18 8.08 -20.78 -3.35
CA SER A 18 8.02 -19.41 -2.83
C SER A 18 7.84 -18.36 -3.93
N CYS A 19 8.40 -18.60 -5.11
CA CYS A 19 8.31 -17.65 -6.23
C CYS A 19 6.91 -17.61 -6.91
N LYS A 20 6.13 -18.69 -6.79
CA LYS A 20 4.77 -18.76 -7.33
C LYS A 20 3.77 -17.95 -6.51
N GLU A 21 3.90 -17.93 -5.20
CA GLU A 21 2.95 -17.27 -4.30
C GLU A 21 3.03 -15.74 -4.40
N THR A 22 4.23 -15.18 -4.51
CA THR A 22 4.44 -13.75 -4.70
C THR A 22 3.86 -13.27 -6.03
N ASN A 23 4.07 -14.01 -7.11
CA ASN A 23 3.52 -13.67 -8.43
C ASN A 23 1.99 -13.73 -8.45
N GLN A 24 1.38 -14.67 -7.72
CA GLN A 24 -0.08 -14.81 -7.64
C GLN A 24 -0.74 -13.65 -6.87
N ARG A 25 -0.10 -13.14 -5.82
CA ARG A 25 -0.59 -12.00 -5.04
C ARG A 25 -0.54 -10.71 -5.85
N LEU A 26 0.57 -10.48 -6.55
CA LEU A 26 0.73 -9.33 -7.42
C LEU A 26 -0.32 -9.33 -8.54
N GLU A 27 -0.51 -10.47 -9.22
CA GLU A 27 -1.53 -10.59 -10.27
C GLU A 27 -2.95 -10.38 -9.73
N TYR A 28 -3.25 -10.87 -8.53
CA TYR A 28 -4.53 -10.59 -7.88
C TYR A 28 -4.72 -9.08 -7.65
N ALA A 29 -3.71 -8.38 -7.14
CA ALA A 29 -3.77 -6.94 -6.88
C ALA A 29 -3.93 -6.13 -8.17
N LEU A 30 -3.20 -6.51 -9.24
CA LEU A 30 -3.32 -5.89 -10.55
C LEU A 30 -4.71 -6.15 -11.18
N ALA A 31 -5.26 -7.35 -11.03
CA ALA A 31 -6.63 -7.64 -11.47
C ALA A 31 -7.66 -6.85 -10.65
N PHE A 32 -7.46 -6.72 -9.34
CA PHE A 32 -8.32 -5.95 -8.45
C PHE A 32 -8.32 -4.46 -8.81
N ALA A 33 -7.21 -3.92 -9.30
CA ALA A 33 -7.08 -2.51 -9.69
C ALA A 33 -8.01 -2.10 -10.85
N GLY A 34 -8.54 -3.05 -11.62
CA GLY A 34 -9.45 -2.78 -12.73
C GLY A 34 -8.84 -1.82 -13.76
N ASP A 35 -9.51 -0.70 -14.03
CA ASP A 35 -9.07 0.29 -15.02
C ASP A 35 -7.74 0.95 -14.64
N ASN A 36 -7.39 0.96 -13.34
CA ASN A 36 -6.14 1.54 -12.84
C ASN A 36 -4.94 0.57 -12.98
N ARG A 37 -5.14 -0.64 -13.46
CA ARG A 37 -4.08 -1.65 -13.67
C ARG A 37 -2.88 -1.10 -14.43
N LEU A 38 -3.13 -0.34 -15.49
CA LEU A 38 -2.07 0.22 -16.33
C LEU A 38 -1.15 1.19 -15.58
N GLU A 39 -1.68 1.95 -14.63
CA GLU A 39 -0.88 2.83 -13.78
C GLU A 39 0.09 2.02 -12.90
N LEU A 40 -0.39 0.93 -12.29
CA LEU A 40 0.45 0.07 -11.46
C LEU A 40 1.51 -0.68 -12.29
N GLU A 41 1.18 -1.13 -13.48
CA GLU A 41 2.13 -1.78 -14.41
C GLU A 41 3.21 -0.83 -14.90
N LYS A 42 2.92 0.47 -15.06
CA LYS A 42 3.94 1.49 -15.37
C LYS A 42 5.00 1.57 -14.28
N VAL A 43 4.64 1.52 -13.01
CA VAL A 43 5.59 1.56 -11.89
C VAL A 43 6.48 0.33 -11.88
N LEU A 44 5.92 -0.86 -12.11
CA LEU A 44 6.69 -2.10 -12.22
C LEU A 44 7.71 -2.02 -13.38
N THR A 45 7.28 -1.45 -14.50
CA THR A 45 8.14 -1.25 -15.67
C THR A 45 9.24 -0.21 -15.40
N TYR A 46 8.92 0.85 -14.67
CA TYR A 46 9.86 1.89 -14.31
C TYR A 46 11.03 1.36 -13.47
N TYR A 47 10.73 0.50 -12.48
CA TYR A 47 11.75 -0.08 -11.59
C TYR A 47 12.29 -1.44 -12.03
N LYS A 48 12.02 -1.90 -13.26
CA LYS A 48 12.43 -3.24 -13.74
C LYS A 48 13.92 -3.53 -13.58
N ASP A 49 14.77 -2.51 -13.70
CA ASP A 49 16.24 -2.60 -13.63
C ASP A 49 16.78 -2.28 -12.22
N ASP A 50 15.93 -1.83 -11.28
CA ASP A 50 16.25 -1.61 -9.87
C ASP A 50 15.57 -2.67 -9.00
N SER A 51 16.30 -3.72 -8.69
CA SER A 51 15.74 -4.90 -7.99
C SER A 51 15.22 -4.58 -6.60
N LEU A 52 15.75 -3.56 -5.91
CA LEU A 52 15.33 -3.21 -4.56
C LEU A 52 14.05 -2.39 -4.58
N LYS A 53 13.99 -1.36 -5.41
CA LYS A 53 12.78 -0.55 -5.61
C LYS A 53 11.65 -1.37 -6.24
N LEU A 54 11.98 -2.28 -7.17
CA LEU A 54 11.00 -3.21 -7.74
C LEU A 54 10.35 -4.10 -6.67
N LYS A 55 11.12 -4.65 -5.74
CA LYS A 55 10.59 -5.44 -4.62
C LYS A 55 9.68 -4.60 -3.71
N ALA A 56 10.07 -3.38 -3.41
CA ALA A 56 9.25 -2.45 -2.63
C ALA A 56 7.94 -2.12 -3.36
N CYS A 57 8.01 -1.85 -4.66
CA CYS A 57 6.87 -1.62 -5.53
C CYS A 57 5.90 -2.82 -5.53
N CYS A 58 6.40 -4.03 -5.77
CA CYS A 58 5.60 -5.26 -5.73
C CYS A 58 4.89 -5.41 -4.37
N PHE A 59 5.64 -5.23 -3.27
CA PHE A 59 5.06 -5.31 -1.93
C PHE A 59 3.94 -4.29 -1.69
N LEU A 60 4.11 -3.05 -2.13
CA LEU A 60 3.08 -2.01 -2.00
C LEU A 60 1.84 -2.39 -2.82
N ILE A 61 2.00 -2.75 -4.09
CA ILE A 61 0.89 -3.12 -4.98
C ILE A 61 0.13 -4.34 -4.44
N GLU A 62 0.82 -5.38 -3.99
CA GLU A 62 0.20 -6.60 -3.41
C GLU A 62 -0.69 -6.31 -2.21
N ASN A 63 -0.41 -5.24 -1.47
CA ASN A 63 -1.16 -4.87 -0.29
C ASN A 63 -2.27 -3.84 -0.56
N MET A 64 -2.25 -3.11 -1.68
CA MET A 64 -3.26 -2.08 -2.01
C MET A 64 -4.73 -2.55 -1.94
N PRO A 65 -5.09 -3.80 -2.29
CA PRO A 65 -6.48 -4.26 -2.15
C PRO A 65 -7.03 -4.24 -0.72
N ARG A 66 -6.17 -4.12 0.29
CA ARG A 66 -6.56 -4.06 1.70
C ARG A 66 -6.75 -2.64 2.22
N TYR A 67 -6.24 -1.66 1.48
CA TYR A 67 -6.26 -0.26 1.89
C TYR A 67 -7.34 0.49 1.12
N PHE A 68 -8.12 1.24 1.87
CA PHE A 68 -9.20 2.07 1.33
C PHE A 68 -9.44 3.28 2.22
N SER A 69 -9.99 4.31 1.62
CA SER A 69 -10.53 5.47 2.31
C SER A 69 -12.05 5.49 2.17
N TYR A 70 -12.74 5.98 3.20
CA TYR A 70 -14.17 6.26 3.08
C TYR A 70 -14.40 7.56 2.31
N THR A 71 -15.47 7.61 1.55
CA THR A 71 -15.86 8.79 0.75
C THR A 71 -17.35 9.08 0.90
N GLY A 72 -17.78 10.23 0.36
CA GLY A 72 -19.17 10.66 0.32
C GLY A 72 -19.44 11.92 1.15
N HIS A 73 -20.55 12.60 0.81
CA HIS A 73 -20.92 13.88 1.40
C HIS A 73 -21.05 13.87 2.93
N VAL A 74 -21.41 12.71 3.51
CA VAL A 74 -21.48 12.55 4.98
C VAL A 74 -20.10 12.72 5.61
N LEU A 75 -19.05 12.17 4.97
CA LEU A 75 -17.68 12.35 5.42
C LEU A 75 -17.22 13.81 5.31
N ASP A 76 -17.65 14.51 4.26
CA ASP A 76 -17.34 15.92 4.08
C ASP A 76 -18.02 16.78 5.16
N SER A 77 -19.26 16.43 5.55
CA SER A 77 -19.95 17.06 6.67
C SER A 77 -19.21 16.83 7.99
N ILE A 78 -18.72 15.62 8.24
CA ILE A 78 -17.93 15.28 9.43
C ILE A 78 -16.62 16.09 9.46
N LYS A 79 -15.91 16.19 8.33
CA LYS A 79 -14.70 16.99 8.22
C LYS A 79 -14.98 18.47 8.48
N ALA A 80 -16.08 19.01 7.96
CA ALA A 80 -16.47 20.40 8.19
C ALA A 80 -16.78 20.68 9.67
N ILE A 81 -17.50 19.77 10.34
CA ILE A 81 -17.77 19.85 11.78
C ILE A 81 -16.48 19.81 12.58
N LYS A 82 -15.57 18.87 12.27
CA LYS A 82 -14.28 18.79 12.93
C LYS A 82 -13.47 20.08 12.76
N ALA A 83 -13.43 20.63 11.56
CA ALA A 83 -12.72 21.88 11.29
C ALA A 83 -13.32 23.08 12.07
N SER A 84 -14.64 23.13 12.28
CA SER A 84 -15.28 24.16 13.09
C SER A 84 -14.94 24.01 14.57
N VAL A 85 -14.92 22.79 15.09
CA VAL A 85 -14.51 22.49 16.47
C VAL A 85 -13.05 22.88 16.71
N ASP A 86 -12.15 22.52 15.79
CA ASP A 86 -10.73 22.85 15.88
C ASP A 86 -10.50 24.38 15.87
N LYS A 87 -11.35 25.13 15.15
CA LYS A 87 -11.26 26.59 15.05
C LYS A 87 -11.85 27.32 16.26
N GLU A 88 -12.93 26.82 16.81
CA GLU A 88 -13.70 27.49 17.87
C GLU A 88 -13.37 26.98 19.27
N GLY A 89 -12.65 25.85 19.37
CA GLY A 89 -12.28 25.21 20.64
C GLY A 89 -13.48 24.68 21.44
N LYS A 90 -14.65 24.59 20.80
CA LYS A 90 -15.89 24.12 21.42
C LYS A 90 -16.46 22.95 20.63
N LEU A 91 -16.79 21.87 21.33
CA LEU A 91 -17.64 20.83 20.78
C LEU A 91 -19.04 21.40 20.55
N PRO A 92 -19.73 21.01 19.46
CA PRO A 92 -21.16 21.32 19.32
C PRO A 92 -21.92 20.84 20.56
N ASP A 93 -22.94 21.60 20.94
CA ASP A 93 -23.76 21.32 22.13
C ASP A 93 -24.10 19.81 22.17
N GLU A 94 -23.93 19.17 23.33
CA GLU A 94 -24.08 17.72 23.54
C GLU A 94 -25.42 17.14 23.04
N LYS A 95 -26.41 18.05 22.79
CA LYS A 95 -27.74 17.72 22.23
C LYS A 95 -27.74 17.44 20.72
N VAL A 96 -26.69 17.82 20.02
CA VAL A 96 -26.53 17.63 18.57
C VAL A 96 -25.19 17.03 18.29
N ASP A 97 -24.94 15.80 18.77
CA ASP A 97 -23.82 15.00 18.26
C ASP A 97 -24.23 14.45 16.89
N PRO A 98 -23.77 15.06 15.77
CA PRO A 98 -24.13 14.61 14.44
C PRO A 98 -23.53 13.24 14.11
N LEU A 99 -22.68 12.71 14.99
CA LEU A 99 -22.04 11.40 14.87
C LEU A 99 -22.71 10.34 15.74
N LYS A 100 -23.70 10.72 16.54
CA LYS A 100 -24.41 9.78 17.42
C LYS A 100 -25.17 8.74 16.59
N GLY A 101 -24.71 7.50 16.66
CA GLY A 101 -25.27 6.39 15.88
C GLY A 101 -24.71 6.25 14.46
N PHE A 102 -23.72 7.09 14.08
CA PHE A 102 -23.06 6.98 12.79
C PHE A 102 -22.12 5.77 12.77
N THR A 103 -22.30 4.90 11.78
CA THR A 103 -21.40 3.77 11.52
C THR A 103 -20.75 3.92 10.16
N TYR A 104 -19.43 3.78 10.10
CA TYR A 104 -18.66 3.87 8.86
C TYR A 104 -19.00 2.75 7.85
N ASN A 105 -19.64 1.68 8.30
CA ASN A 105 -19.91 0.48 7.49
C ASN A 105 -20.78 0.74 6.25
N HIS A 106 -21.54 1.84 6.24
CA HIS A 106 -22.41 2.21 5.11
C HIS A 106 -21.81 3.25 4.17
N LEU A 107 -20.59 3.74 4.45
CA LEU A 107 -19.93 4.68 3.57
C LEU A 107 -19.31 3.98 2.36
N PRO A 108 -19.38 4.61 1.16
CA PRO A 108 -18.64 4.16 0.02
C PRO A 108 -17.14 4.14 0.29
N LYS A 109 -16.45 3.15 -0.27
CA LYS A 109 -15.00 2.98 -0.14
C LYS A 109 -14.32 3.25 -1.46
N ILE A 110 -13.21 3.98 -1.41
CA ILE A 110 -12.28 4.10 -2.53
C ILE A 110 -11.02 3.34 -2.15
N TYR A 111 -10.68 2.32 -2.92
CA TYR A 111 -9.49 1.51 -2.69
C TYR A 111 -8.28 2.16 -3.35
N ASP A 112 -7.12 2.09 -2.68
CA ASP A 112 -5.87 2.65 -3.17
C ASP A 112 -5.51 2.08 -4.55
N ALA A 113 -5.72 0.79 -4.76
CA ALA A 113 -5.49 0.12 -6.03
C ALA A 113 -6.26 0.74 -7.20
N HIS A 114 -7.43 1.38 -6.96
CA HIS A 114 -8.27 1.96 -8.00
C HIS A 114 -7.91 3.41 -8.35
N VAL A 115 -7.09 4.10 -7.53
CA VAL A 115 -6.92 5.55 -7.66
C VAL A 115 -5.47 6.04 -7.62
N ILE A 116 -4.54 5.23 -7.12
CA ILE A 116 -3.13 5.63 -7.03
C ILE A 116 -2.52 5.65 -8.43
N THR A 117 -1.98 6.80 -8.81
CA THR A 117 -1.30 6.99 -10.09
C THR A 117 0.14 6.50 -10.05
N ALA A 118 0.70 6.21 -11.23
CA ALA A 118 2.11 5.81 -11.37
C ALA A 118 3.05 6.87 -10.80
N ASP A 119 2.85 8.14 -11.17
CA ASP A 119 3.71 9.25 -10.75
C ASP A 119 3.72 9.39 -9.23
N TYR A 120 2.55 9.33 -8.58
CA TYR A 120 2.45 9.39 -7.12
C TYR A 120 3.21 8.25 -6.44
N LEU A 121 3.09 7.03 -6.96
CA LEU A 121 3.74 5.87 -6.37
C LEU A 121 5.25 5.90 -6.57
N ILE A 122 5.73 6.30 -7.75
CA ILE A 122 7.15 6.48 -8.06
C ILE A 122 7.77 7.54 -7.14
N GLU A 123 7.17 8.72 -7.06
CA GLU A 123 7.66 9.81 -6.21
C GLU A 123 7.80 9.36 -4.74
N ASN A 124 6.79 8.68 -4.20
CA ASN A 124 6.83 8.23 -2.81
C ASN A 124 7.85 7.11 -2.56
N ILE A 125 8.05 6.20 -3.51
CA ILE A 125 9.10 5.18 -3.42
C ILE A 125 10.48 5.86 -3.45
N ASP A 126 10.71 6.77 -4.39
CA ASP A 126 11.98 7.45 -4.53
C ASP A 126 12.33 8.28 -3.29
N LEU A 127 11.38 9.05 -2.76
CA LEU A 127 11.55 9.82 -1.52
C LEU A 127 11.87 8.92 -0.31
N ALA A 128 11.20 7.77 -0.21
CA ALA A 128 11.44 6.83 0.89
C ALA A 128 12.86 6.24 0.83
N PHE A 129 13.36 5.93 -0.35
CA PHE A 129 14.72 5.43 -0.55
C PHE A 129 15.77 6.51 -0.31
N GLU A 130 15.54 7.73 -0.77
CA GLU A 130 16.43 8.88 -0.50
C GLU A 130 16.55 9.15 1.00
N GLU A 131 15.45 9.18 1.74
CA GLU A 131 15.49 9.39 3.19
C GLU A 131 16.21 8.24 3.93
N TRP A 132 15.99 7.00 3.50
CA TRP A 132 16.70 5.85 4.04
C TRP A 132 18.21 5.94 3.83
N GLU A 133 18.68 6.31 2.63
CA GLU A 133 20.10 6.52 2.31
C GLU A 133 20.71 7.66 3.15
N ASN A 134 19.98 8.76 3.32
CA ASN A 134 20.39 9.88 4.15
C ASN A 134 20.55 9.47 5.62
N GLN A 135 19.63 8.69 6.16
CA GLN A 135 19.71 8.19 7.54
C GLN A 135 20.87 7.22 7.72
N LEU A 136 21.09 6.30 6.79
CA LEU A 136 22.21 5.38 6.80
C LEU A 136 23.55 6.12 6.78
N THR A 137 23.69 7.13 5.94
CA THR A 137 24.88 7.97 5.85
C THR A 137 25.16 8.71 7.16
N LYS A 138 24.13 9.25 7.82
CA LYS A 138 24.26 9.90 9.15
C LYS A 138 24.69 8.90 10.22
N PHE A 139 24.18 7.68 10.19
CA PHE A 139 24.55 6.62 11.12
C PHE A 139 26.02 6.23 10.97
N ILE A 140 26.50 6.01 9.74
CA ILE A 140 27.90 5.63 9.46
C ILE A 140 28.87 6.73 9.90
N LYS A 141 28.52 8.01 9.72
CA LYS A 141 29.38 9.14 10.13
C LYS A 141 29.48 9.35 11.65
N ARG A 142 28.59 8.75 12.44
CA ARG A 142 28.57 8.87 13.91
C ARG A 142 29.35 7.77 14.63
N ASN A 143 29.67 6.69 13.94
CA ASN A 143 30.44 5.54 14.44
C ASN A 143 31.79 5.48 13.75
#